data_e3b7cecbb6df8979075b51aefbc2d283
#
_entry.id   e3b7cecbb6df8979075b51aefbc2d283
#
_cell.length_a   1.000
_cell.length_b   1.000
_cell.length_c   1.000
_cell.angle_alpha   90.00
_cell.angle_beta   90.00
_cell.angle_gamma   90.00
#
_symmetry.space_group_name_H-M   'P 1'
#
loop_
_entity.id
_entity.type
_entity.pdbx_description
1 polymer ?
#
loop_
_entity_poly.entity_id
_entity_poly.type
_entity_poly.pdbx_seq_one_letter_code
_entity_poly.pdbx_strand_id
1 'polypeptide(L)'
;MRRVDRVRLEKRRRVILTVGLAFTLGALTSAALIWRADQLAASGIVEQAEHAAAQHIDREAPLTDLPASVAVPAGTAGRTEGTSASVDLLKARHLSIPVEGISRDQLHDTFEERRGGGLRSHEALDIMASRGTPVRAVDEGKIAKLFKSVAGGLTVYQFDPSETVAYYYAHLDRYAEGLKEGQQVHRGDLLGYVGSTGNASEDAPHLHFAIFALGPERRWWKGEAINPYSLLR
;
A
#
# COMPACT_ATOMS: atom_id res chain seq x y z
N MET A 1 -26.71 -64.20 41.67
CA MET A 1 -26.12 -62.86 41.77
C MET A 1 -26.55 -62.24 43.10
N ARG A 2 -25.63 -62.06 44.07
CA ARG A 2 -25.92 -61.63 45.43
C ARG A 2 -26.31 -60.16 45.48
N ARG A 3 -27.26 -59.83 46.38
CA ARG A 3 -27.81 -58.45 46.56
C ARG A 3 -26.72 -57.36 46.68
N VAL A 4 -25.55 -57.69 47.16
CA VAL A 4 -24.38 -56.83 47.34
C VAL A 4 -23.78 -56.39 46.01
N ASP A 5 -23.79 -57.22 44.95
CA ASP A 5 -23.20 -56.93 43.65
C ASP A 5 -24.06 -55.94 42.86
N ARG A 6 -25.38 -55.95 43.02
CA ARG A 6 -26.30 -54.99 42.39
C ARG A 6 -26.07 -53.57 42.92
N VAL A 7 -25.92 -53.37 44.20
CA VAL A 7 -25.70 -52.06 44.80
C VAL A 7 -24.35 -51.48 44.43
N ARG A 8 -23.32 -52.33 44.27
CA ARG A 8 -22.01 -51.91 43.80
C ARG A 8 -22.02 -51.48 42.32
N LEU A 9 -22.81 -52.18 41.51
CA LEU A 9 -22.92 -51.83 40.08
C LEU A 9 -23.67 -50.47 39.86
N GLU A 10 -24.73 -50.23 40.61
CA GLU A 10 -25.48 -48.97 40.56
C GLU A 10 -24.66 -47.80 41.07
N LYS A 11 -23.88 -47.92 42.13
CA LYS A 11 -22.97 -46.88 42.60
C LYS A 11 -21.90 -46.54 41.54
N ARG A 12 -21.30 -47.54 40.89
CA ARG A 12 -20.33 -47.33 39.85
C ARG A 12 -20.94 -46.64 38.61
N ARG A 13 -22.15 -47.01 38.19
CA ARG A 13 -22.86 -46.34 37.10
C ARG A 13 -23.17 -44.87 37.40
N ARG A 14 -23.61 -44.55 38.63
CA ARG A 14 -23.89 -43.16 39.03
C ARG A 14 -22.61 -42.30 39.05
N VAL A 15 -21.49 -42.81 39.55
CA VAL A 15 -20.21 -42.09 39.55
C VAL A 15 -19.70 -41.87 38.15
N ILE A 16 -19.81 -42.86 37.25
CA ILE A 16 -19.36 -42.70 35.85
C ILE A 16 -20.26 -41.70 35.12
N LEU A 17 -21.57 -41.69 35.34
CA LEU A 17 -22.48 -40.70 34.73
C LEU A 17 -22.20 -39.28 35.24
N THR A 18 -21.94 -39.10 36.54
CA THR A 18 -21.70 -37.79 37.15
C THR A 18 -20.34 -37.22 36.69
N VAL A 19 -19.32 -38.06 36.62
CA VAL A 19 -17.98 -37.66 36.15
C VAL A 19 -18.03 -37.37 34.64
N GLY A 20 -18.74 -38.19 33.84
CA GLY A 20 -18.90 -37.94 32.40
C GLY A 20 -19.64 -36.64 32.12
N LEU A 21 -20.71 -36.35 32.87
CA LEU A 21 -21.49 -35.10 32.71
C LEU A 21 -20.66 -33.84 33.10
N ALA A 22 -19.87 -33.96 34.18
CA ALA A 22 -18.97 -32.88 34.60
C ALA A 22 -17.86 -32.60 33.58
N PHE A 23 -17.31 -33.65 32.95
CA PHE A 23 -16.29 -33.50 31.91
C PHE A 23 -16.85 -32.88 30.62
N THR A 24 -18.06 -33.25 30.20
CA THR A 24 -18.69 -32.67 29.00
C THR A 24 -19.11 -31.22 29.21
N LEU A 25 -19.66 -30.87 30.39
CA LEU A 25 -19.94 -29.46 30.71
C LEU A 25 -18.67 -28.61 30.80
N GLY A 26 -17.61 -29.13 31.42
CA GLY A 26 -16.32 -28.46 31.53
C GLY A 26 -15.65 -28.25 30.18
N ALA A 27 -15.75 -29.21 29.27
CA ALA A 27 -15.21 -29.09 27.90
C ALA A 27 -15.97 -28.06 27.07
N LEU A 28 -17.31 -28.01 27.17
CA LEU A 28 -18.13 -27.02 26.45
C LEU A 28 -17.93 -25.60 26.99
N THR A 29 -17.77 -25.44 28.32
CA THR A 29 -17.48 -24.10 28.89
C THR A 29 -16.06 -23.64 28.55
N SER A 30 -15.08 -24.56 28.53
CA SER A 30 -13.72 -24.23 28.13
C SER A 30 -13.63 -23.85 26.63
N ALA A 31 -14.32 -24.59 25.75
CA ALA A 31 -14.36 -24.27 24.33
C ALA A 31 -15.05 -22.93 24.07
N ALA A 32 -16.14 -22.62 24.77
CA ALA A 32 -16.83 -21.33 24.66
C ALA A 32 -15.98 -20.17 25.21
N LEU A 33 -15.23 -20.38 26.28
CA LEU A 33 -14.31 -19.39 26.83
C LEU A 33 -13.12 -19.15 25.91
N ILE A 34 -12.56 -20.20 25.31
CA ILE A 34 -11.47 -20.09 24.34
C ILE A 34 -11.95 -19.36 23.09
N TRP A 35 -13.11 -19.74 22.53
CA TRP A 35 -13.69 -19.05 21.37
C TRP A 35 -13.98 -17.57 21.64
N ARG A 36 -14.47 -17.24 22.84
CA ARG A 36 -14.73 -15.85 23.23
C ARG A 36 -13.44 -15.08 23.51
N ALA A 37 -12.41 -15.74 24.02
CA ALA A 37 -11.08 -15.14 24.19
C ALA A 37 -10.41 -14.88 22.83
N ASP A 38 -10.55 -15.79 21.87
CA ASP A 38 -10.05 -15.60 20.50
C ASP A 38 -10.77 -14.45 19.78
N GLN A 39 -12.11 -14.33 19.96
CA GLN A 39 -12.89 -13.21 19.40
C GLN A 39 -12.49 -11.86 20.02
N LEU A 40 -12.26 -11.84 21.35
CA LEU A 40 -11.80 -10.63 22.04
C LEU A 40 -10.35 -10.30 21.74
N ALA A 41 -9.49 -11.30 21.55
CA ALA A 41 -8.11 -11.10 21.11
C ALA A 41 -8.03 -10.62 19.67
N ALA A 42 -8.86 -11.17 18.77
CA ALA A 42 -8.92 -10.74 17.38
C ALA A 42 -9.42 -9.28 17.25
N SER A 43 -10.47 -8.90 18.01
CA SER A 43 -10.95 -7.51 18.04
C SER A 43 -9.93 -6.55 18.68
N GLY A 44 -9.25 -6.96 19.74
CA GLY A 44 -8.20 -6.17 20.39
C GLY A 44 -6.94 -6.03 19.54
N ILE A 45 -6.58 -7.04 18.76
CA ILE A 45 -5.44 -6.96 17.83
C ILE A 45 -5.73 -6.01 16.67
N VAL A 46 -6.96 -6.03 16.13
CA VAL A 46 -7.36 -5.10 15.07
C VAL A 46 -7.39 -3.67 15.59
N GLU A 47 -7.98 -3.43 16.77
CA GLU A 47 -8.04 -2.10 17.38
C GLU A 47 -6.65 -1.60 17.83
N GLN A 48 -5.78 -2.48 18.34
CA GLN A 48 -4.39 -2.14 18.67
C GLN A 48 -3.52 -1.96 17.42
N ALA A 49 -3.78 -2.70 16.34
CA ALA A 49 -3.08 -2.51 15.08
C ALA A 49 -3.47 -1.18 14.41
N GLU A 50 -4.74 -0.80 14.45
CA GLU A 50 -5.21 0.50 13.99
C GLU A 50 -4.66 1.64 14.87
N HIS A 51 -4.63 1.46 16.19
CA HIS A 51 -4.06 2.45 17.12
C HIS A 51 -2.53 2.53 17.03
N ALA A 52 -1.84 1.41 16.85
CA ALA A 52 -0.39 1.37 16.64
C ALA A 52 0.01 1.93 15.27
N ALA A 53 -0.79 1.66 14.23
CA ALA A 53 -0.60 2.28 12.92
C ALA A 53 -0.81 3.79 12.99
N ALA A 54 -1.83 4.27 13.73
CA ALA A 54 -2.06 5.69 13.97
C ALA A 54 -0.92 6.33 14.78
N GLN A 55 -0.40 5.64 15.80
CA GLN A 55 0.69 6.16 16.66
C GLN A 55 2.08 6.11 16.02
N HIS A 56 2.30 5.20 15.04
CA HIS A 56 3.56 5.17 14.29
C HIS A 56 3.64 6.26 13.21
N ILE A 57 2.48 6.75 12.76
CA ILE A 57 2.36 7.88 11.84
C ILE A 57 2.73 9.20 12.56
N ASP A 58 2.47 9.30 13.88
CA ASP A 58 2.70 10.52 14.68
C ASP A 58 4.18 10.82 15.01
N ARG A 59 5.13 9.95 14.67
CA ARG A 59 6.53 10.17 15.09
C ARG A 59 7.48 10.71 14.03
N GLU A 60 7.11 10.75 12.73
CA GLU A 60 8.04 11.18 11.67
C GLU A 60 7.55 12.30 10.75
N ALA A 61 6.26 12.71 10.81
CA ALA A 61 5.78 13.94 10.17
C ALA A 61 4.47 14.40 10.84
N PRO A 62 4.21 15.69 10.99
CA PRO A 62 2.91 16.16 11.48
C PRO A 62 1.80 15.67 10.54
N LEU A 63 0.74 15.08 11.09
CA LEU A 63 -0.40 14.51 10.35
C LEU A 63 -1.13 15.50 9.42
N THR A 64 -0.85 16.78 9.54
CA THR A 64 -1.32 17.84 8.65
C THR A 64 -0.63 17.88 7.30
N ASP A 65 0.52 17.18 7.13
CA ASP A 65 1.34 17.21 5.91
C ASP A 65 1.48 15.84 5.22
N LEU A 66 0.82 14.78 5.73
CA LEU A 66 0.79 13.50 5.02
C LEU A 66 -0.25 13.57 3.89
N PRO A 67 0.07 13.17 2.67
CA PRO A 67 -0.92 13.09 1.63
C PRO A 67 -1.88 11.94 1.92
N ALA A 68 -2.98 12.25 2.61
CA ALA A 68 -4.22 11.58 2.32
C ALA A 68 -4.43 11.82 0.83
N SER A 69 -3.99 10.91 -0.05
CA SER A 69 -4.18 11.07 -1.50
C SER A 69 -4.10 12.55 -1.85
N VAL A 70 -3.10 13.03 -2.53
CA VAL A 70 -2.90 14.45 -2.85
C VAL A 70 -4.26 15.08 -3.21
N ALA A 71 -4.98 15.60 -2.23
CA ALA A 71 -6.15 16.41 -2.45
C ALA A 71 -5.63 17.78 -2.81
N VAL A 72 -5.31 17.96 -4.09
CA VAL A 72 -5.17 19.29 -4.65
C VAL A 72 -6.57 19.90 -4.65
N PRO A 73 -6.78 21.09 -4.07
CA PRO A 73 -8.06 21.78 -4.21
C PRO A 73 -8.30 21.96 -5.72
N ALA A 74 -9.47 21.59 -6.19
CA ALA A 74 -9.95 21.88 -7.53
C ALA A 74 -10.03 23.42 -7.70
N GLY A 75 -8.91 24.02 -7.97
CA GLY A 75 -8.76 25.42 -8.32
C GLY A 75 -8.21 25.48 -9.74
N THR A 76 -8.99 25.98 -10.66
CA THR A 76 -8.58 26.53 -11.96
C THR A 76 -7.57 27.64 -11.72
N ALA A 77 -6.34 27.29 -11.34
CA ALA A 77 -5.22 28.22 -11.30
C ALA A 77 -4.26 27.82 -12.43
N GLY A 78 -3.96 28.79 -13.28
CA GLY A 78 -3.07 28.62 -14.40
C GLY A 78 -1.77 27.91 -13.96
N ARG A 79 -1.31 27.01 -14.84
CA ARG A 79 -0.05 26.31 -14.74
C ARG A 79 1.02 27.29 -14.26
N THR A 80 1.62 27.04 -13.11
CA THR A 80 2.68 27.92 -12.59
C THR A 80 3.88 27.89 -13.51
N GLU A 81 4.66 28.97 -13.59
CA GLU A 81 5.87 29.05 -14.44
C GLU A 81 6.84 27.88 -14.12
N GLY A 82 6.92 27.47 -12.83
CA GLY A 82 7.74 26.35 -12.38
C GLY A 82 7.32 25.01 -12.99
N THR A 83 6.02 24.77 -13.12
CA THR A 83 5.50 23.53 -13.72
C THR A 83 5.77 23.49 -15.23
N SER A 84 5.64 24.63 -15.92
CA SER A 84 5.95 24.73 -17.35
C SER A 84 7.42 24.41 -17.62
N ALA A 85 8.34 24.99 -16.85
CA ALA A 85 9.78 24.69 -16.94
C ALA A 85 10.10 23.23 -16.68
N SER A 86 9.45 22.61 -15.68
CA SER A 86 9.62 21.19 -15.37
C SER A 86 9.13 20.29 -16.51
N VAL A 87 8.01 20.62 -17.15
CA VAL A 87 7.49 19.87 -18.31
C VAL A 87 8.46 19.94 -19.49
N ASP A 88 9.01 21.10 -19.80
CA ASP A 88 9.96 21.26 -20.92
C ASP A 88 11.28 20.50 -20.62
N LEU A 89 11.76 20.54 -19.40
CA LEU A 89 12.89 19.73 -18.95
C LEU A 89 12.62 18.23 -19.15
N LEU A 90 11.45 17.72 -18.72
CA LEU A 90 11.10 16.32 -18.84
C LEU A 90 10.93 15.86 -20.28
N LYS A 91 10.40 16.71 -21.18
CA LYS A 91 10.34 16.42 -22.62
C LYS A 91 11.73 16.20 -23.23
N ALA A 92 12.72 16.96 -22.79
CA ALA A 92 14.10 16.82 -23.24
C ALA A 92 14.79 15.57 -22.73
N ARG A 93 14.34 15.02 -21.60
CA ARG A 93 14.94 13.84 -20.95
C ARG A 93 14.53 12.50 -21.56
N HIS A 94 13.43 12.42 -22.32
CA HIS A 94 12.95 11.17 -22.94
C HIS A 94 12.76 10.03 -21.92
N LEU A 95 11.83 10.20 -20.97
CA LEU A 95 11.58 9.24 -19.92
C LEU A 95 11.22 7.85 -20.48
N SER A 96 11.79 6.79 -19.89
CA SER A 96 11.45 5.40 -20.22
C SER A 96 10.10 4.99 -19.63
N ILE A 97 9.43 4.03 -20.25
CA ILE A 97 8.26 3.37 -19.65
C ILE A 97 8.74 2.55 -18.42
N PRO A 98 8.15 2.75 -17.22
CA PRO A 98 8.68 2.17 -15.99
C PRO A 98 8.37 0.67 -15.80
N VAL A 99 7.47 0.09 -16.60
CA VAL A 99 7.08 -1.32 -16.47
C VAL A 99 7.70 -2.12 -17.61
N GLU A 100 8.48 -3.13 -17.26
CA GLU A 100 9.16 -3.98 -18.25
C GLU A 100 8.16 -4.67 -19.18
N GLY A 101 8.47 -4.70 -20.49
CA GLY A 101 7.66 -5.35 -21.51
C GLY A 101 6.41 -4.58 -21.93
N ILE A 102 6.14 -3.41 -21.36
CA ILE A 102 5.05 -2.53 -21.78
C ILE A 102 5.56 -1.54 -22.82
N SER A 103 4.86 -1.44 -23.95
CA SER A 103 5.13 -0.49 -25.03
C SER A 103 4.20 0.73 -24.96
N ARG A 104 4.55 1.78 -25.71
CA ARG A 104 3.82 3.07 -25.70
C ARG A 104 2.35 2.91 -26.12
N ASP A 105 2.05 2.05 -27.06
CA ASP A 105 0.70 1.78 -27.57
C ASP A 105 -0.20 1.04 -26.58
N GLN A 106 0.37 0.44 -25.55
CA GLN A 106 -0.35 -0.21 -24.44
C GLN A 106 -0.68 0.78 -23.30
N LEU A 107 -0.15 1.99 -23.32
CA LEU A 107 -0.46 2.99 -22.31
C LEU A 107 -1.78 3.68 -22.65
N HIS A 108 -2.57 3.94 -21.60
CA HIS A 108 -3.82 4.70 -21.68
C HIS A 108 -3.71 5.94 -20.81
N ASP A 109 -4.15 7.10 -21.28
CA ASP A 109 -4.15 8.31 -20.46
C ASP A 109 -5.27 8.26 -19.43
N THR A 110 -4.89 7.96 -18.19
CA THR A 110 -5.79 7.90 -17.03
C THR A 110 -5.69 9.14 -16.13
N PHE A 111 -4.91 10.14 -16.51
CA PHE A 111 -4.56 11.29 -15.66
C PHE A 111 -5.76 12.09 -15.18
N GLU A 112 -6.71 12.38 -16.08
CA GLU A 112 -7.92 13.15 -15.78
C GLU A 112 -9.08 12.29 -15.27
N GLU A 113 -8.90 10.97 -15.13
CA GLU A 113 -9.97 10.10 -14.66
C GLU A 113 -10.44 10.49 -13.27
N ARG A 114 -11.77 10.43 -13.05
CA ARG A 114 -12.37 10.74 -11.77
C ARG A 114 -12.29 9.54 -10.82
N ARG A 115 -11.83 9.76 -9.60
CA ARG A 115 -11.69 8.77 -8.54
C ARG A 115 -12.56 9.16 -7.32
N GLY A 116 -12.86 8.16 -6.45
CA GLY A 116 -13.60 8.38 -5.21
C GLY A 116 -15.02 8.95 -5.45
N GLY A 117 -15.76 8.40 -6.40
CA GLY A 117 -17.10 8.91 -6.73
C GLY A 117 -17.11 10.28 -7.41
N GLY A 118 -16.02 10.67 -8.06
CA GLY A 118 -15.90 11.94 -8.77
C GLY A 118 -15.33 13.10 -7.92
N LEU A 119 -14.91 12.82 -6.68
CA LEU A 119 -14.44 13.84 -5.74
C LEU A 119 -13.01 14.34 -6.02
N ARG A 120 -12.19 13.56 -6.73
CA ARG A 120 -10.80 13.92 -7.05
C ARG A 120 -10.41 13.43 -8.44
N SER A 121 -9.40 14.07 -9.06
CA SER A 121 -8.74 13.58 -10.24
C SER A 121 -7.74 12.48 -9.88
N HIS A 122 -7.40 11.62 -10.82
CA HIS A 122 -6.43 10.54 -10.64
C HIS A 122 -5.00 11.05 -10.52
N GLU A 123 -4.62 12.01 -11.39
CA GLU A 123 -3.33 12.70 -11.41
C GLU A 123 -2.11 11.77 -11.55
N ALA A 124 -2.33 10.62 -12.18
CA ALA A 124 -1.34 9.58 -12.40
C ALA A 124 -1.65 8.77 -13.68
N LEU A 125 -0.76 7.87 -14.01
CA LEU A 125 -0.94 6.88 -15.05
C LEU A 125 -0.99 5.48 -14.40
N ASP A 126 -2.08 4.74 -14.60
CA ASP A 126 -2.16 3.34 -14.22
C ASP A 126 -1.66 2.46 -15.36
N ILE A 127 -0.54 1.78 -15.15
CA ILE A 127 0.10 0.89 -16.13
C ILE A 127 -0.19 -0.54 -15.74
N MET A 128 -1.15 -1.16 -16.44
CA MET A 128 -1.58 -2.53 -16.19
C MET A 128 -0.48 -3.53 -16.54
N ALA A 129 -0.13 -4.41 -15.61
CA ALA A 129 0.80 -5.50 -15.85
C ALA A 129 0.61 -6.61 -14.81
N SER A 130 1.07 -7.82 -15.11
CA SER A 130 1.01 -8.94 -14.19
C SER A 130 1.77 -8.66 -12.89
N ARG A 131 1.26 -9.14 -11.75
CA ARG A 131 1.98 -9.10 -10.48
C ARG A 131 3.38 -9.68 -10.64
N GLY A 132 4.37 -9.01 -10.10
CA GLY A 132 5.76 -9.43 -10.19
C GLY A 132 6.51 -8.95 -11.44
N THR A 133 5.87 -8.24 -12.37
CA THR A 133 6.56 -7.59 -13.49
C THR A 133 7.54 -6.54 -12.96
N PRO A 134 8.80 -6.51 -13.44
CA PRO A 134 9.80 -5.53 -12.99
C PRO A 134 9.35 -4.08 -13.22
N VAL A 135 9.57 -3.24 -12.20
CA VAL A 135 9.40 -1.79 -12.24
C VAL A 135 10.77 -1.14 -12.20
N ARG A 136 11.04 -0.28 -13.19
CA ARG A 136 12.36 0.33 -13.41
C ARG A 136 12.29 1.85 -13.31
N ALA A 137 13.42 2.46 -12.94
CA ALA A 137 13.58 3.91 -12.91
C ALA A 137 13.36 4.52 -14.32
N VAL A 138 12.46 5.49 -14.43
CA VAL A 138 12.14 6.17 -15.69
C VAL A 138 13.27 7.07 -16.16
N ASP A 139 14.13 7.50 -15.26
CA ASP A 139 15.24 8.42 -15.47
C ASP A 139 16.35 8.13 -14.45
N GLU A 140 17.47 8.80 -14.58
CA GLU A 140 18.49 8.87 -13.53
C GLU A 140 18.03 9.74 -12.36
N GLY A 141 18.65 9.58 -11.19
CA GLY A 141 18.34 10.38 -10.01
C GLY A 141 18.63 9.69 -8.71
N LYS A 142 17.89 10.05 -7.65
CA LYS A 142 18.12 9.57 -6.29
C LYS A 142 16.83 9.04 -5.67
N ILE A 143 16.89 7.91 -4.99
CA ILE A 143 15.76 7.41 -4.19
C ILE A 143 15.56 8.36 -3.00
N ALA A 144 14.48 9.13 -3.05
CA ALA A 144 14.16 10.12 -2.03
C ALA A 144 13.50 9.45 -0.82
N LYS A 145 12.58 8.49 -1.05
CA LYS A 145 11.86 7.82 0.03
C LYS A 145 11.37 6.43 -0.41
N LEU A 146 11.45 5.46 0.49
CA LEU A 146 10.72 4.20 0.46
C LEU A 146 9.60 4.31 1.50
N PHE A 147 8.36 4.22 1.06
CA PHE A 147 7.23 4.51 1.93
C PHE A 147 6.12 3.46 1.80
N LYS A 148 5.36 3.27 2.88
CA LYS A 148 4.17 2.42 2.87
C LYS A 148 2.99 3.20 3.41
N SER A 149 1.94 3.33 2.60
CA SER A 149 0.70 4.00 2.99
C SER A 149 -0.52 3.11 2.77
N VAL A 150 -1.65 3.47 3.40
CA VAL A 150 -2.93 2.78 3.18
C VAL A 150 -3.39 2.90 1.73
N ALA A 151 -3.21 4.06 1.11
CA ALA A 151 -3.64 4.29 -0.26
C ALA A 151 -2.65 3.72 -1.28
N GLY A 152 -1.38 4.12 -1.26
CA GLY A 152 -0.39 3.74 -2.26
C GLY A 152 0.24 2.35 -2.04
N GLY A 153 0.04 1.73 -0.88
CA GLY A 153 0.75 0.50 -0.54
C GLY A 153 2.25 0.73 -0.41
N LEU A 154 3.06 -0.20 -0.91
CA LEU A 154 4.51 -0.03 -1.01
C LEU A 154 4.84 0.92 -2.17
N THR A 155 5.60 1.97 -1.87
CA THR A 155 5.88 3.05 -2.81
C THR A 155 7.36 3.45 -2.84
N VAL A 156 7.82 3.91 -4.00
CA VAL A 156 9.13 4.54 -4.19
C VAL A 156 8.91 5.96 -4.65
N TYR A 157 9.60 6.91 -4.04
CA TYR A 157 9.78 8.26 -4.55
C TYR A 157 11.22 8.42 -5.02
N GLN A 158 11.39 8.83 -6.26
CA GLN A 158 12.68 9.11 -6.86
C GLN A 158 12.74 10.60 -7.23
N PHE A 159 13.77 11.30 -6.80
CA PHE A 159 14.05 12.65 -7.33
C PHE A 159 14.82 12.56 -8.65
N ASP A 160 14.54 13.48 -9.54
CA ASP A 160 15.39 13.75 -10.69
C ASP A 160 16.76 14.32 -10.26
N PRO A 161 17.79 14.39 -11.13
CA PRO A 161 19.11 14.88 -10.74
C PRO A 161 19.13 16.32 -10.21
N SER A 162 18.17 17.15 -10.61
CA SER A 162 18.05 18.54 -10.15
C SER A 162 17.21 18.69 -8.89
N GLU A 163 16.58 17.62 -8.43
CA GLU A 163 15.64 17.59 -7.32
C GLU A 163 14.50 18.62 -7.47
N THR A 164 14.06 18.83 -8.70
CA THR A 164 12.92 19.71 -9.03
C THR A 164 11.67 18.93 -9.42
N VAL A 165 11.83 17.62 -9.66
CA VAL A 165 10.78 16.69 -10.02
C VAL A 165 10.88 15.44 -9.13
N ALA A 166 9.73 14.91 -8.72
CA ALA A 166 9.62 13.60 -8.10
C ALA A 166 8.86 12.64 -9.02
N TYR A 167 9.41 11.44 -9.19
CA TYR A 167 8.75 10.29 -9.79
C TYR A 167 8.21 9.41 -8.69
N TYR A 168 6.95 9.02 -8.78
CA TYR A 168 6.24 8.22 -7.79
C TYR A 168 5.78 6.91 -8.38
N TYR A 169 6.16 5.81 -7.74
CA TYR A 169 5.85 4.44 -8.12
C TYR A 169 5.10 3.78 -6.98
N ALA A 170 3.83 3.39 -7.18
CA ALA A 170 2.98 2.85 -6.12
C ALA A 170 2.36 1.49 -6.45
N HIS A 171 1.68 0.91 -5.47
CA HIS A 171 1.07 -0.41 -5.48
C HIS A 171 2.07 -1.56 -5.68
N LEU A 172 3.36 -1.33 -5.35
CA LEU A 172 4.40 -2.34 -5.54
C LEU A 172 4.12 -3.60 -4.70
N ASP A 173 4.45 -4.76 -5.25
CA ASP A 173 4.44 -6.04 -4.53
C ASP A 173 5.57 -6.10 -3.51
N ARG A 174 6.76 -5.71 -3.93
CA ARG A 174 7.99 -5.61 -3.14
C ARG A 174 8.99 -4.66 -3.78
N TYR A 175 9.92 -4.17 -2.99
CA TYR A 175 11.09 -3.42 -3.50
C TYR A 175 12.12 -4.36 -4.14
N ALA A 176 12.99 -3.80 -4.98
CA ALA A 176 14.20 -4.48 -5.43
C ALA A 176 15.10 -4.79 -4.24
N GLU A 177 15.81 -5.91 -4.30
CA GLU A 177 16.75 -6.28 -3.26
C GLU A 177 17.87 -5.23 -3.14
N GLY A 178 18.14 -4.79 -1.90
CA GLY A 178 19.15 -3.78 -1.62
C GLY A 178 18.79 -2.35 -1.98
N LEU A 179 17.57 -2.07 -2.49
CA LEU A 179 17.11 -0.70 -2.72
C LEU A 179 17.02 0.06 -1.40
N LYS A 180 17.58 1.27 -1.34
CA LYS A 180 17.61 2.09 -0.12
C LYS A 180 17.45 3.56 -0.40
N GLU A 181 16.94 4.30 0.56
CA GLU A 181 16.87 5.76 0.52
C GLU A 181 18.27 6.39 0.38
N GLY A 182 18.35 7.47 -0.39
CA GLY A 182 19.61 8.15 -0.72
C GLY A 182 20.42 7.49 -1.85
N GLN A 183 20.04 6.30 -2.31
CA GLN A 183 20.73 5.59 -3.40
C GLN A 183 20.58 6.35 -4.71
N GLN A 184 21.70 6.54 -5.44
CA GLN A 184 21.68 6.99 -6.83
C GLN A 184 21.22 5.85 -7.72
N VAL A 185 20.36 6.15 -8.68
CA VAL A 185 19.85 5.21 -9.67
C VAL A 185 20.01 5.79 -11.07
N HIS A 186 20.21 4.91 -12.04
CA HIS A 186 20.23 5.24 -13.45
C HIS A 186 18.89 4.81 -14.09
N ARG A 187 18.57 5.41 -15.22
CA ARG A 187 17.44 4.98 -16.02
C ARG A 187 17.51 3.47 -16.30
N GLY A 188 16.42 2.76 -16.05
CA GLY A 188 16.34 1.31 -16.21
C GLY A 188 16.76 0.49 -15.01
N ASP A 189 17.31 1.10 -13.95
CA ASP A 189 17.61 0.38 -12.71
C ASP A 189 16.33 -0.19 -12.09
N LEU A 190 16.42 -1.40 -11.54
CA LEU A 190 15.30 -2.08 -10.91
C LEU A 190 14.95 -1.41 -9.58
N LEU A 191 13.69 -0.97 -9.44
CA LEU A 191 13.16 -0.36 -8.22
C LEU A 191 12.28 -1.30 -7.41
N GLY A 192 11.57 -2.21 -8.07
CA GLY A 192 10.62 -3.12 -7.45
C GLY A 192 9.82 -3.90 -8.48
N TYR A 193 8.65 -4.33 -8.08
CA TYR A 193 7.80 -5.20 -8.90
C TYR A 193 6.35 -4.77 -8.80
N VAL A 194 5.62 -4.85 -9.90
CA VAL A 194 4.18 -4.57 -9.96
C VAL A 194 3.41 -5.42 -8.96
N GLY A 195 2.50 -4.82 -8.25
CA GLY A 195 1.64 -5.47 -7.29
C GLY A 195 0.22 -4.91 -7.28
N SER A 196 -0.42 -5.03 -6.12
CA SER A 196 -1.72 -4.46 -5.81
C SER A 196 -1.81 -4.10 -4.32
N THR A 197 -0.68 -3.67 -3.73
CA THR A 197 -0.67 -3.23 -2.32
C THR A 197 -1.39 -1.88 -2.16
N GLY A 198 -1.81 -1.56 -0.94
CA GLY A 198 -2.60 -0.36 -0.69
C GLY A 198 -4.07 -0.55 -1.05
N ASN A 199 -4.65 0.41 -1.74
CA ASN A 199 -6.07 0.39 -2.15
C ASN A 199 -6.31 -0.14 -3.58
N ALA A 200 -5.27 -0.67 -4.26
CA ALA A 200 -5.43 -1.29 -5.56
C ALA A 200 -6.17 -2.63 -5.46
N SER A 201 -6.98 -2.97 -6.48
CA SER A 201 -7.67 -4.25 -6.54
C SER A 201 -6.69 -5.40 -6.72
N GLU A 202 -6.86 -6.49 -5.96
CA GLU A 202 -6.03 -7.69 -6.09
C GLU A 202 -6.16 -8.34 -7.48
N ASP A 203 -7.32 -8.21 -8.11
CA ASP A 203 -7.63 -8.78 -9.43
C ASP A 203 -7.12 -7.91 -10.60
N ALA A 204 -6.62 -6.71 -10.31
CA ALA A 204 -6.15 -5.76 -11.31
C ALA A 204 -4.77 -5.18 -10.92
N PRO A 205 -3.70 -6.00 -10.88
CA PRO A 205 -2.37 -5.52 -10.56
C PRO A 205 -1.91 -4.47 -11.58
N HIS A 206 -1.32 -3.39 -11.11
CA HIS A 206 -0.83 -2.30 -11.95
C HIS A 206 0.25 -1.50 -11.22
N LEU A 207 1.03 -0.75 -11.98
CA LEU A 207 1.83 0.32 -11.44
C LEU A 207 1.04 1.62 -11.51
N HIS A 208 0.77 2.26 -10.38
CA HIS A 208 0.31 3.64 -10.33
C HIS A 208 1.54 4.55 -10.37
N PHE A 209 1.71 5.28 -11.48
CA PHE A 209 2.89 6.11 -11.75
C PHE A 209 2.49 7.58 -11.86
N ALA A 210 3.10 8.43 -11.04
CA ALA A 210 2.89 9.87 -11.07
C ALA A 210 4.21 10.65 -11.19
N ILE A 211 4.10 11.88 -11.67
CA ILE A 211 5.21 12.84 -11.74
C ILE A 211 4.75 14.13 -11.07
N PHE A 212 5.59 14.69 -10.20
CA PHE A 212 5.29 15.94 -9.50
C PHE A 212 6.40 16.98 -9.72
N ALA A 213 6.02 18.18 -10.13
CA ALA A 213 6.91 19.34 -10.02
C ALA A 213 7.01 19.74 -8.55
N LEU A 214 8.22 19.76 -8.00
CA LEU A 214 8.45 20.07 -6.59
C LEU A 214 8.55 21.59 -6.38
N GLY A 215 8.04 22.04 -5.24
CA GLY A 215 8.27 23.40 -4.79
C GLY A 215 9.71 23.60 -4.26
N PRO A 216 10.08 24.85 -3.89
CA PRO A 216 11.43 25.21 -3.43
C PRO A 216 11.91 24.38 -2.22
N GLU A 217 10.97 23.86 -1.43
CA GLU A 217 11.26 23.06 -0.22
C GLU A 217 11.64 21.62 -0.56
N ARG A 218 11.47 21.19 -1.84
CA ARG A 218 11.81 19.85 -2.35
C ARG A 218 11.25 18.71 -1.52
N ARG A 219 9.99 18.86 -1.06
CA ARG A 219 9.32 17.84 -0.26
C ARG A 219 8.85 16.71 -1.18
N TRP A 220 9.36 15.48 -0.97
CA TRP A 220 9.02 14.31 -1.78
C TRP A 220 7.51 14.00 -1.86
N TRP A 221 6.74 14.46 -0.88
CA TRP A 221 5.28 14.24 -0.76
C TRP A 221 4.43 15.43 -1.20
N LYS A 222 5.02 16.50 -1.73
CA LYS A 222 4.28 17.71 -2.09
C LYS A 222 4.79 18.30 -3.39
N GLY A 223 3.91 18.32 -4.38
CA GLY A 223 4.23 18.89 -5.69
C GLY A 223 2.98 19.09 -6.53
N GLU A 224 3.13 19.75 -7.68
CA GLU A 224 2.09 19.90 -8.70
C GLU A 224 2.17 18.72 -9.67
N ALA A 225 1.04 18.01 -9.90
CA ALA A 225 1.02 16.85 -10.76
C ALA A 225 1.25 17.20 -12.23
N ILE A 226 2.08 16.43 -12.91
CA ILE A 226 2.38 16.52 -14.33
C ILE A 226 1.90 15.23 -15.00
N ASN A 227 1.11 15.33 -16.09
CA ASN A 227 0.63 14.17 -16.83
C ASN A 227 1.79 13.34 -17.41
N PRO A 228 2.03 12.10 -16.95
CA PRO A 228 3.14 11.28 -17.42
C PRO A 228 2.94 10.77 -18.85
N TYR A 229 1.68 10.64 -19.29
CA TYR A 229 1.33 9.97 -20.53
C TYR A 229 2.05 10.55 -21.75
N SER A 230 2.17 11.87 -21.85
CA SER A 230 2.83 12.54 -22.96
C SER A 230 4.37 12.51 -22.90
N LEU A 231 4.94 12.09 -21.76
CA LEU A 231 6.38 12.16 -21.46
C LEU A 231 7.09 10.81 -21.62
N LEU A 232 6.36 9.69 -21.42
CA LEU A 232 6.91 8.34 -21.53
C LEU A 232 7.08 7.91 -23.00
N ARG A 233 8.16 7.19 -23.29
CA ARG A 233 8.52 6.75 -24.67
C ARG A 233 9.11 5.35 -24.69
#